data_f1ed43768221f60c08cb3157c3ae1189
#
_entry.id   f1ed43768221f60c08cb3157c3ae1189
#
_cell.length_a   1.000
_cell.length_b   1.000
_cell.length_c   1.000
_cell.angle_alpha   90.00
_cell.angle_beta   90.00
_cell.angle_gamma   90.00
#
_symmetry.space_group_name_H-M   'P 1'
#
loop_
_entity.id
_entity.type
_entity.pdbx_description
1 polymer ?
#
loop_
_entity_poly.entity_id
_entity_poly.type
_entity_poly.pdbx_seq_one_letter_code
_entity_poly.pdbx_strand_id
1 'polypeptide(L)'
;MSNYLIPLMVVVPMLCAILVNAFAKFNKSIKVLTFVVAICLPIIPLLSNYGLHFFGGYTPMLDNATGVIYHPAITYAFDMLQQIFIAAVGLITFLVAFIYLSKYKKASGQYLFLLFMGTASVTALMLTDDIFNMFVFFEILALVQVGIVIASPMDYSYEMALKYMILGSIGSPIMLLGIGFLLASTGNINISDIIMALHNGTLSYTSPVFLMSFALIFFGWLYASGLPPFHIIKSGMYSKAEPHGAALLQTFTVISMISIVLIMFRIFHELPIFELLLVLFSVLAMILGVSLALTQTDFRRMIGYLAVGELGFIGLGIGLGTQFAITAGLFQALNEIITTALLFIGFGLIAYVTK
;
A
#
# COMPACT_ATOMS: atom_id res chain seq x y z
N MET A 1 -21.48 2.96 18.78
CA MET A 1 -21.42 4.33 18.19
C MET A 1 -20.27 4.57 17.21
N SER A 2 -19.33 3.64 17.04
CA SER A 2 -18.02 3.94 16.43
C SER A 2 -17.75 3.36 15.05
N ASN A 3 -18.65 2.55 14.49
CA ASN A 3 -18.39 1.84 13.23
C ASN A 3 -18.24 2.77 12.02
N TYR A 4 -18.81 3.99 12.09
CA TYR A 4 -18.71 4.96 10.99
C TYR A 4 -17.37 5.71 10.93
N LEU A 5 -16.54 5.66 11.98
CA LEU A 5 -15.22 6.30 11.96
C LEU A 5 -14.26 5.58 11.01
N ILE A 6 -14.40 4.27 10.83
CA ILE A 6 -13.53 3.47 9.97
C ILE A 6 -13.62 3.92 8.51
N PRO A 7 -14.80 3.94 7.85
CA PRO A 7 -14.89 4.43 6.48
C PRO A 7 -14.54 5.92 6.36
N LEU A 8 -14.72 6.73 7.40
CA LEU A 8 -14.32 8.13 7.38
C LEU A 8 -12.80 8.32 7.25
N MET A 9 -11.98 7.39 7.75
CA MET A 9 -10.53 7.42 7.55
C MET A 9 -10.13 7.33 6.07
N VAL A 10 -10.97 6.73 5.23
CA VAL A 10 -10.79 6.65 3.77
C VAL A 10 -11.49 7.82 3.06
N VAL A 11 -12.74 8.09 3.43
CA VAL A 11 -13.60 9.06 2.73
C VAL A 11 -13.12 10.50 2.94
N VAL A 12 -12.62 10.85 4.13
CA VAL A 12 -12.15 12.23 4.42
C VAL A 12 -10.99 12.62 3.52
N PRO A 13 -9.88 11.86 3.42
CA PRO A 13 -8.81 12.23 2.49
C PRO A 13 -9.26 12.15 1.01
N MET A 14 -10.13 11.22 0.61
CA MET A 14 -10.71 11.20 -0.75
C MET A 14 -11.47 12.48 -1.09
N LEU A 15 -12.36 12.91 -0.22
CA LEU A 15 -13.12 14.17 -0.40
C LEU A 15 -12.19 15.36 -0.41
N CYS A 16 -11.19 15.41 0.48
CA CYS A 16 -10.18 16.45 0.49
C CYS A 16 -9.41 16.49 -0.85
N ALA A 17 -9.03 15.35 -1.41
CA ALA A 17 -8.38 15.26 -2.72
C ALA A 17 -9.20 15.95 -3.81
N ILE A 18 -10.49 15.64 -3.89
CA ILE A 18 -11.40 16.23 -4.86
C ILE A 18 -11.54 17.74 -4.64
N LEU A 19 -11.74 18.17 -3.39
CA LEU A 19 -11.94 19.59 -3.05
C LEU A 19 -10.69 20.43 -3.35
N VAL A 20 -9.49 19.99 -2.99
CA VAL A 20 -8.25 20.74 -3.25
C VAL A 20 -7.99 20.90 -4.75
N ASN A 21 -8.39 19.93 -5.56
CA ASN A 21 -8.25 20.01 -7.01
C ASN A 21 -9.32 20.92 -7.63
N ALA A 22 -10.58 20.76 -7.22
CA ALA A 22 -11.70 21.58 -7.74
C ALA A 22 -11.54 23.08 -7.41
N PHE A 23 -11.06 23.37 -6.21
CA PHE A 23 -10.84 24.74 -5.73
C PHE A 23 -9.40 25.24 -5.89
N ALA A 24 -8.61 24.67 -6.79
CA ALA A 24 -7.20 25.00 -7.01
C ALA A 24 -6.94 26.49 -7.31
N LYS A 25 -7.94 27.22 -7.82
CA LYS A 25 -7.87 28.67 -8.07
C LYS A 25 -7.73 29.48 -6.76
N PHE A 26 -8.24 28.98 -5.63
CA PHE A 26 -8.24 29.66 -4.33
C PHE A 26 -7.06 29.19 -3.46
N ASN A 27 -5.85 29.59 -3.85
CA ASN A 27 -4.58 29.10 -3.26
C ASN A 27 -4.56 29.18 -1.71
N LYS A 28 -5.08 30.24 -1.10
CA LYS A 28 -5.11 30.39 0.37
C LYS A 28 -6.02 29.35 1.02
N SER A 29 -7.22 29.16 0.47
CA SER A 29 -8.20 28.21 1.01
C SER A 29 -7.74 26.76 0.89
N ILE A 30 -7.14 26.37 -0.26
CA ILE A 30 -6.63 25.00 -0.43
C ILE A 30 -5.44 24.73 0.48
N LYS A 31 -4.56 25.72 0.75
CA LYS A 31 -3.45 25.54 1.71
C LYS A 31 -3.96 25.33 3.13
N VAL A 32 -4.96 26.10 3.57
CA VAL A 32 -5.58 25.93 4.89
C VAL A 32 -6.28 24.58 4.98
N LEU A 33 -7.10 24.21 3.99
CA LEU A 33 -7.78 22.91 3.96
C LEU A 33 -6.79 21.74 4.02
N THR A 34 -5.75 21.80 3.17
CA THR A 34 -4.69 20.79 3.15
C THR A 34 -4.03 20.64 4.52
N PHE A 35 -3.67 21.75 5.15
CA PHE A 35 -2.99 21.74 6.43
C PHE A 35 -3.88 21.17 7.55
N VAL A 36 -5.13 21.59 7.62
CA VAL A 36 -6.10 21.11 8.62
C VAL A 36 -6.34 19.61 8.46
N VAL A 37 -6.63 19.14 7.24
CA VAL A 37 -6.89 17.72 7.02
C VAL A 37 -5.63 16.91 7.29
N ALA A 38 -4.45 17.35 6.82
CA ALA A 38 -3.20 16.63 7.02
C ALA A 38 -2.82 16.46 8.51
N ILE A 39 -3.13 17.43 9.37
CA ILE A 39 -2.96 17.29 10.83
C ILE A 39 -3.91 16.25 11.42
N CYS A 40 -5.15 16.17 10.92
CA CYS A 40 -6.14 15.24 11.43
C CYS A 40 -5.83 13.78 11.07
N LEU A 41 -5.14 13.53 9.95
CA LEU A 41 -4.87 12.16 9.47
C LEU A 41 -4.13 11.26 10.48
N PRO A 42 -3.05 11.67 11.15
CA PRO A 42 -2.40 10.83 12.15
C PRO A 42 -3.19 10.74 13.46
N ILE A 43 -4.01 11.74 13.77
CA ILE A 43 -4.70 11.88 15.06
C ILE A 43 -5.95 10.99 15.11
N ILE A 44 -6.74 10.97 14.02
CA ILE A 44 -8.01 10.24 13.97
C ILE A 44 -7.85 8.75 14.30
N PRO A 45 -6.89 8.01 13.70
CA PRO A 45 -6.68 6.60 14.05
C PRO A 45 -6.34 6.41 15.53
N LEU A 46 -5.47 7.26 16.10
CA LEU A 46 -5.03 7.15 17.48
C LEU A 46 -6.14 7.41 18.51
N LEU A 47 -7.13 8.23 18.14
CA LEU A 47 -8.29 8.50 18.99
C LEU A 47 -9.41 7.47 18.80
N SER A 48 -9.32 6.61 17.80
CA SER A 48 -10.34 5.61 17.50
C SER A 48 -10.10 4.34 18.32
N ASN A 49 -11.18 3.72 18.82
CA ASN A 49 -11.09 2.41 19.45
C ASN A 49 -10.80 1.35 18.38
N TYR A 50 -9.92 0.39 18.69
CA TYR A 50 -9.62 -0.76 17.83
C TYR A 50 -10.52 -1.97 18.17
N GLY A 51 -10.41 -3.04 17.39
CA GLY A 51 -11.28 -4.21 17.50
C GLY A 51 -12.67 -3.99 16.89
N LEU A 52 -12.75 -3.10 15.89
CA LEU A 52 -14.01 -2.71 15.24
C LEU A 52 -14.06 -3.27 13.82
N HIS A 53 -15.25 -3.74 13.45
CA HIS A 53 -15.56 -4.13 12.07
C HIS A 53 -16.64 -3.22 11.51
N PHE A 54 -16.47 -2.85 10.25
CA PHE A 54 -17.48 -2.13 9.48
C PHE A 54 -17.98 -3.02 8.34
N PHE A 55 -19.28 -3.23 8.31
CA PHE A 55 -19.95 -4.04 7.28
C PHE A 55 -20.83 -3.11 6.45
N GLY A 56 -20.36 -2.55 5.40
CA GLY A 56 -21.01 -1.72 4.38
C GLY A 56 -22.53 -1.41 4.46
N GLY A 57 -23.11 -1.40 5.65
CA GLY A 57 -24.53 -1.18 5.92
C GLY A 57 -25.42 -2.44 5.88
N TYR A 58 -24.84 -3.60 5.59
CA TYR A 58 -25.56 -4.89 5.60
C TYR A 58 -25.07 -5.76 6.74
N THR A 59 -26.02 -6.39 7.43
CA THR A 59 -25.70 -7.46 8.39
C THR A 59 -25.28 -8.71 7.62
N PRO A 60 -24.35 -9.52 8.18
CA PRO A 60 -24.06 -10.83 7.62
C PRO A 60 -25.35 -11.63 7.42
N MET A 61 -25.51 -12.21 6.23
CA MET A 61 -26.68 -13.03 5.90
C MET A 61 -26.34 -14.50 6.06
N LEU A 62 -27.18 -15.23 6.82
CA LEU A 62 -27.08 -16.68 6.91
C LEU A 62 -27.85 -17.28 5.73
N ASP A 63 -27.19 -18.04 4.90
CA ASP A 63 -27.87 -18.90 3.95
C ASP A 63 -28.46 -20.11 4.68
N ASN A 64 -29.76 -20.13 4.79
CA ASN A 64 -30.47 -21.18 5.50
C ASN A 64 -30.36 -22.58 4.85
N ALA A 65 -29.94 -22.64 3.57
CA ALA A 65 -29.76 -23.90 2.85
C ALA A 65 -28.36 -24.51 3.09
N THR A 66 -27.35 -23.68 3.23
CA THR A 66 -25.94 -24.13 3.38
C THR A 66 -25.38 -23.90 4.78
N GLY A 67 -26.05 -23.09 5.61
CA GLY A 67 -25.55 -22.67 6.92
C GLY A 67 -24.34 -21.72 6.85
N VAL A 68 -24.03 -21.19 5.67
CA VAL A 68 -22.89 -20.30 5.45
C VAL A 68 -23.30 -18.85 5.70
N ILE A 69 -22.46 -18.11 6.38
CA ILE A 69 -22.62 -16.66 6.58
C ILE A 69 -21.95 -15.95 5.41
N TYR A 70 -22.69 -15.11 4.71
CA TYR A 70 -22.18 -14.28 3.63
C TYR A 70 -22.07 -12.82 4.06
N HIS A 71 -21.00 -12.16 3.62
CA HIS A 71 -20.82 -10.72 3.79
C HIS A 71 -21.17 -10.03 2.46
N PRO A 72 -22.40 -9.55 2.27
CA PRO A 72 -22.89 -9.05 0.97
C PRO A 72 -22.33 -7.68 0.59
N ALA A 73 -21.48 -7.08 1.42
CA ALA A 73 -20.88 -5.78 1.20
C ALA A 73 -19.40 -5.78 1.59
N ILE A 74 -18.68 -4.74 1.12
CA ILE A 74 -17.29 -4.47 1.49
C ILE A 74 -17.18 -4.35 3.01
N THR A 75 -16.26 -5.11 3.60
CA THR A 75 -15.99 -5.10 5.03
C THR A 75 -14.62 -4.48 5.30
N TYR A 76 -14.54 -3.73 6.40
CA TYR A 76 -13.29 -3.16 6.92
C TYR A 76 -13.06 -3.67 8.35
N ALA A 77 -11.83 -4.04 8.64
CA ALA A 77 -11.35 -4.40 9.98
C ALA A 77 -10.38 -3.33 10.49
N PHE A 78 -10.52 -2.95 11.76
CA PHE A 78 -9.66 -1.95 12.39
C PHE A 78 -9.17 -2.45 13.74
N ASP A 79 -7.98 -3.00 13.74
CA ASP A 79 -7.27 -3.49 14.92
C ASP A 79 -6.07 -2.59 15.24
N MET A 80 -5.32 -2.91 16.28
CA MET A 80 -4.15 -2.16 16.72
C MET A 80 -3.10 -2.02 15.60
N LEU A 81 -2.95 -3.03 14.75
CA LEU A 81 -2.03 -3.01 13.62
C LEU A 81 -2.42 -1.90 12.63
N GLN A 82 -3.67 -1.87 12.19
CA GLN A 82 -4.19 -0.84 11.30
C GLN A 82 -4.07 0.55 11.91
N GLN A 83 -4.39 0.67 13.20
CA GLN A 83 -4.29 1.93 13.95
C GLN A 83 -2.88 2.53 13.83
N ILE A 84 -1.84 1.73 14.12
CA ILE A 84 -0.45 2.19 14.13
C ILE A 84 0.02 2.56 12.71
N PHE A 85 -0.25 1.72 11.72
CA PHE A 85 0.20 1.97 10.35
C PHE A 85 -0.53 3.15 9.69
N ILE A 86 -1.83 3.29 9.89
CA ILE A 86 -2.60 4.44 9.37
C ILE A 86 -2.14 5.74 10.03
N ALA A 87 -1.84 5.71 11.33
CA ALA A 87 -1.28 6.88 12.01
C ALA A 87 0.11 7.26 11.46
N ALA A 88 0.98 6.27 11.17
CA ALA A 88 2.29 6.50 10.55
C ALA A 88 2.16 7.09 9.15
N VAL A 89 1.27 6.55 8.30
CA VAL A 89 0.94 7.12 6.98
C VAL A 89 0.45 8.56 7.10
N GLY A 90 -0.46 8.81 8.03
CA GLY A 90 -0.98 10.15 8.30
C GLY A 90 0.12 11.13 8.70
N LEU A 91 1.07 10.69 9.53
CA LEU A 91 2.22 11.50 9.94
C LEU A 91 3.12 11.86 8.75
N ILE A 92 3.47 10.89 7.91
CA ILE A 92 4.30 11.17 6.72
C ILE A 92 3.54 12.06 5.74
N THR A 93 2.25 11.83 5.53
CA THR A 93 1.41 12.71 4.70
C THR A 93 1.39 14.14 5.22
N PHE A 94 1.27 14.33 6.54
CA PHE A 94 1.34 15.64 7.16
C PHE A 94 2.70 16.33 6.94
N LEU A 95 3.81 15.61 7.18
CA LEU A 95 5.15 16.15 6.99
C LEU A 95 5.39 16.55 5.54
N VAL A 96 4.99 15.71 4.60
CA VAL A 96 5.11 16.01 3.16
C VAL A 96 4.23 17.16 2.74
N ALA A 97 2.98 17.23 3.20
CA ALA A 97 2.10 18.37 2.95
C ALA A 97 2.68 19.67 3.50
N PHE A 98 3.21 19.65 4.73
CA PHE A 98 3.84 20.80 5.36
C PHE A 98 5.05 21.31 4.56
N ILE A 99 5.97 20.42 4.17
CA ILE A 99 7.15 20.76 3.36
C ILE A 99 6.72 21.31 2.00
N TYR A 100 5.77 20.66 1.33
CA TYR A 100 5.27 21.10 0.05
C TYR A 100 4.66 22.51 0.11
N LEU A 101 3.78 22.76 1.09
CA LEU A 101 3.13 24.06 1.26
C LEU A 101 4.11 25.17 1.64
N SER A 102 5.19 24.83 2.34
CA SER A 102 6.26 25.78 2.71
C SER A 102 7.15 26.11 1.51
N LYS A 103 7.47 25.11 0.67
CA LYS A 103 8.33 25.26 -0.50
C LYS A 103 7.65 26.06 -1.61
N TYR A 104 6.37 25.82 -1.88
CA TYR A 104 5.66 26.40 -3.04
C TYR A 104 4.73 27.55 -2.64
N LYS A 105 4.99 28.75 -3.20
CA LYS A 105 4.09 29.91 -3.03
C LYS A 105 2.70 29.65 -3.55
N LYS A 106 2.60 28.96 -4.72
CA LYS A 106 1.33 28.52 -5.31
C LYS A 106 1.26 27.00 -5.27
N ALA A 107 0.31 26.47 -4.53
CA ALA A 107 0.09 25.04 -4.41
C ALA A 107 -0.59 24.49 -5.69
N SER A 108 -0.11 23.35 -6.20
CA SER A 108 -0.77 22.62 -7.28
C SER A 108 -1.91 21.78 -6.71
N GLY A 109 -3.13 22.03 -7.17
CA GLY A 109 -4.30 21.22 -6.81
C GLY A 109 -4.13 19.76 -7.24
N GLN A 110 -3.49 19.53 -8.40
CA GLN A 110 -3.21 18.19 -8.92
C GLN A 110 -2.27 17.40 -7.99
N TYR A 111 -1.18 18.01 -7.53
CA TYR A 111 -0.26 17.35 -6.60
C TYR A 111 -0.94 17.02 -5.26
N LEU A 112 -1.71 17.97 -4.72
CA LEU A 112 -2.46 17.76 -3.47
C LEU A 112 -3.56 16.70 -3.63
N PHE A 113 -4.19 16.62 -4.80
CA PHE A 113 -5.12 15.54 -5.14
C PHE A 113 -4.41 14.18 -5.05
N LEU A 114 -3.24 14.04 -5.68
CA LEU A 114 -2.47 12.80 -5.66
C LEU A 114 -2.02 12.43 -4.23
N LEU A 115 -1.58 13.40 -3.45
CA LEU A 115 -1.18 13.21 -2.06
C LEU A 115 -2.32 12.61 -1.23
N PHE A 116 -3.50 13.22 -1.24
CA PHE A 116 -4.63 12.75 -0.44
C PHE A 116 -5.28 11.50 -1.01
N MET A 117 -5.34 11.35 -2.33
CA MET A 117 -5.88 10.15 -2.97
C MET A 117 -5.01 8.92 -2.68
N GLY A 118 -3.68 9.09 -2.71
CA GLY A 118 -2.74 8.03 -2.31
C GLY A 118 -2.89 7.65 -0.83
N THR A 119 -3.00 8.64 0.04
CA THR A 119 -3.25 8.40 1.47
C THR A 119 -4.56 7.64 1.71
N ALA A 120 -5.64 8.03 1.03
CA ALA A 120 -6.91 7.32 1.09
C ALA A 120 -6.78 5.86 0.61
N SER A 121 -6.07 5.67 -0.51
CA SER A 121 -5.89 4.33 -1.10
C SER A 121 -5.11 3.38 -0.19
N VAL A 122 -3.98 3.83 0.39
CA VAL A 122 -3.22 2.98 1.33
C VAL A 122 -3.98 2.74 2.64
N THR A 123 -4.76 3.71 3.10
CA THR A 123 -5.64 3.52 4.27
C THR A 123 -6.71 2.47 3.99
N ALA A 124 -7.34 2.52 2.82
CA ALA A 124 -8.33 1.53 2.41
C ALA A 124 -7.72 0.13 2.25
N LEU A 125 -6.51 0.04 1.65
CA LEU A 125 -5.75 -1.22 1.54
C LEU A 125 -5.48 -1.84 2.91
N MET A 126 -5.15 -1.03 3.91
CA MET A 126 -4.83 -1.51 5.25
C MET A 126 -6.07 -1.96 6.02
N LEU A 127 -7.24 -1.39 5.73
CA LEU A 127 -8.49 -1.66 6.42
C LEU A 127 -9.30 -2.80 5.80
N THR A 128 -9.13 -3.08 4.51
CA THR A 128 -10.05 -3.97 3.78
C THR A 128 -9.96 -5.42 4.20
N ASP A 129 -11.11 -6.07 4.32
CA ASP A 129 -11.28 -7.52 4.47
C ASP A 129 -11.93 -8.15 3.22
N ASP A 130 -11.76 -7.51 2.07
CA ASP A 130 -12.29 -7.93 0.78
C ASP A 130 -11.16 -7.88 -0.26
N ILE A 131 -10.93 -9.03 -0.95
CA ILE A 131 -9.79 -9.18 -1.87
C ILE A 131 -9.97 -8.38 -3.17
N PHE A 132 -11.22 -8.16 -3.61
CA PHE A 132 -11.48 -7.35 -4.80
C PHE A 132 -11.36 -5.86 -4.48
N ASN A 133 -11.86 -5.43 -3.33
CA ASN A 133 -11.69 -4.07 -2.84
C ASN A 133 -10.20 -3.73 -2.63
N MET A 134 -9.40 -4.68 -2.12
CA MET A 134 -7.94 -4.58 -2.06
C MET A 134 -7.37 -4.28 -3.46
N PHE A 135 -7.76 -5.05 -4.47
CA PHE A 135 -7.29 -4.86 -5.84
C PHE A 135 -7.65 -3.46 -6.38
N VAL A 136 -8.89 -3.01 -6.19
CA VAL A 136 -9.34 -1.68 -6.66
C VAL A 136 -8.49 -0.55 -6.06
N PHE A 137 -8.27 -0.54 -4.75
CA PHE A 137 -7.45 0.50 -4.12
C PHE A 137 -5.97 0.38 -4.47
N PHE A 138 -5.48 -0.83 -4.73
CA PHE A 138 -4.14 -1.02 -5.27
C PHE A 138 -3.98 -0.38 -6.66
N GLU A 139 -4.96 -0.54 -7.56
CA GLU A 139 -4.95 0.10 -8.89
C GLU A 139 -4.98 1.63 -8.79
N ILE A 140 -5.86 2.18 -7.95
CA ILE A 140 -5.90 3.62 -7.71
C ILE A 140 -4.54 4.12 -7.21
N LEU A 141 -3.93 3.38 -6.29
CA LEU A 141 -2.62 3.72 -5.74
C LEU A 141 -1.51 3.69 -6.81
N ALA A 142 -1.53 2.70 -7.71
CA ALA A 142 -0.57 2.60 -8.81
C ALA A 142 -0.65 3.83 -9.73
N LEU A 143 -1.86 4.28 -10.07
CA LEU A 143 -2.07 5.51 -10.86
C LEU A 143 -1.60 6.77 -10.11
N VAL A 144 -1.84 6.84 -8.80
CA VAL A 144 -1.36 7.94 -7.95
C VAL A 144 0.16 8.00 -7.93
N GLN A 145 0.84 6.85 -7.77
CA GLN A 145 2.30 6.78 -7.77
C GLN A 145 2.88 7.28 -9.10
N VAL A 146 2.29 6.88 -10.23
CA VAL A 146 2.63 7.41 -11.57
C VAL A 146 2.46 8.93 -11.61
N GLY A 147 1.32 9.43 -11.15
CA GLY A 147 1.01 10.86 -11.11
C GLY A 147 2.03 11.67 -10.30
N ILE A 148 2.47 11.17 -9.13
CA ILE A 148 3.49 11.83 -8.29
C ILE A 148 4.83 11.93 -9.03
N VAL A 149 5.24 10.89 -9.77
CA VAL A 149 6.47 10.91 -10.56
C VAL A 149 6.34 11.90 -11.71
N ILE A 150 5.22 11.90 -12.44
CA ILE A 150 4.96 12.84 -13.55
C ILE A 150 4.91 14.29 -13.07
N ALA A 151 4.35 14.53 -11.88
CA ALA A 151 4.28 15.87 -11.31
C ALA A 151 5.66 16.44 -10.89
N SER A 152 6.70 15.62 -10.87
CA SER A 152 8.06 16.02 -10.51
C SER A 152 8.76 16.67 -11.70
N PRO A 153 9.39 17.86 -11.53
CA PRO A 153 10.14 18.54 -12.60
C PRO A 153 11.55 17.93 -12.76
N MET A 154 11.65 16.61 -12.82
CA MET A 154 12.89 15.87 -12.93
C MET A 154 13.05 15.32 -14.36
N ASP A 155 14.28 15.38 -14.89
CA ASP A 155 14.57 14.79 -16.18
C ASP A 155 14.25 13.29 -16.18
N TYR A 156 13.64 12.82 -17.27
CA TYR A 156 13.21 11.43 -17.46
C TYR A 156 12.11 10.93 -16.48
N SER A 157 11.40 11.83 -15.78
CA SER A 157 10.28 11.44 -14.91
C SER A 157 9.16 10.77 -15.70
N TYR A 158 8.80 11.29 -16.88
CA TYR A 158 7.80 10.70 -17.77
C TYR A 158 8.19 9.31 -18.27
N GLU A 159 9.47 9.10 -18.60
CA GLU A 159 9.97 7.80 -19.05
C GLU A 159 9.84 6.75 -17.95
N MET A 160 10.20 7.09 -16.72
CA MET A 160 10.09 6.18 -15.58
C MET A 160 8.63 5.89 -15.22
N ALA A 161 7.77 6.90 -15.26
CA ALA A 161 6.34 6.74 -15.07
C ALA A 161 5.74 5.79 -16.12
N LEU A 162 6.12 5.97 -17.39
CA LEU A 162 5.68 5.09 -18.49
C LEU A 162 6.15 3.65 -18.31
N LYS A 163 7.42 3.44 -17.95
CA LYS A 163 7.96 2.09 -17.66
C LYS A 163 7.17 1.39 -16.54
N TYR A 164 6.84 2.13 -15.48
CA TYR A 164 6.04 1.60 -14.39
C TYR A 164 4.61 1.25 -14.84
N MET A 165 3.97 2.11 -15.64
CA MET A 165 2.64 1.85 -16.19
C MET A 165 2.60 0.61 -17.10
N ILE A 166 3.57 0.48 -18.03
CA ILE A 166 3.61 -0.66 -18.96
C ILE A 166 3.76 -1.98 -18.19
N LEU A 167 4.63 -2.04 -17.19
CA LEU A 167 4.81 -3.27 -16.42
C LEU A 167 3.64 -3.50 -15.46
N GLY A 168 3.01 -2.43 -14.96
CA GLY A 168 1.78 -2.52 -14.18
C GLY A 168 0.62 -3.12 -14.97
N SER A 169 0.48 -2.71 -16.23
CA SER A 169 -0.56 -3.24 -17.11
C SER A 169 -0.41 -4.74 -17.43
N ILE A 170 0.68 -5.37 -17.02
CA ILE A 170 0.87 -6.82 -17.07
C ILE A 170 0.61 -7.45 -15.70
N GLY A 171 1.22 -6.91 -14.65
CA GLY A 171 1.17 -7.50 -13.31
C GLY A 171 -0.23 -7.47 -12.68
N SER A 172 -0.92 -6.35 -12.79
CA SER A 172 -2.20 -6.17 -12.14
C SER A 172 -3.35 -7.00 -12.76
N PRO A 173 -3.51 -7.12 -14.09
CA PRO A 173 -4.50 -8.03 -14.65
C PRO A 173 -4.25 -9.51 -14.31
N ILE A 174 -2.98 -9.91 -14.16
CA ILE A 174 -2.65 -11.26 -13.70
C ILE A 174 -3.16 -11.49 -12.28
N MET A 175 -2.97 -10.52 -11.38
CA MET A 175 -3.53 -10.59 -10.02
C MET A 175 -5.06 -10.64 -10.04
N LEU A 176 -5.70 -9.81 -10.85
CA LEU A 176 -7.16 -9.80 -10.99
C LEU A 176 -7.71 -11.15 -11.51
N LEU A 177 -7.01 -11.75 -12.47
CA LEU A 177 -7.37 -13.09 -12.97
C LEU A 177 -7.29 -14.13 -11.85
N GLY A 178 -6.25 -14.07 -11.00
CA GLY A 178 -6.13 -14.92 -9.82
C GLY A 178 -7.27 -14.74 -8.84
N ILE A 179 -7.68 -13.49 -8.58
CA ILE A 179 -8.86 -13.17 -7.75
C ILE A 179 -10.14 -13.73 -8.39
N GLY A 180 -10.26 -13.65 -9.72
CA GLY A 180 -11.38 -14.24 -10.47
C GLY A 180 -11.48 -15.76 -10.32
N PHE A 181 -10.37 -16.49 -10.36
CA PHE A 181 -10.35 -17.93 -10.08
C PHE A 181 -10.71 -18.24 -8.63
N LEU A 182 -10.26 -17.43 -7.68
CA LEU A 182 -10.62 -17.58 -6.29
C LEU A 182 -12.13 -17.38 -6.08
N LEU A 183 -12.70 -16.34 -6.66
CA LEU A 183 -14.15 -16.08 -6.67
C LEU A 183 -14.92 -17.24 -7.31
N ALA A 184 -14.46 -17.74 -8.47
CA ALA A 184 -15.12 -18.85 -9.16
C ALA A 184 -15.12 -20.14 -8.32
N SER A 185 -14.12 -20.35 -7.46
CA SER A 185 -14.01 -21.54 -6.61
C SER A 185 -14.73 -21.44 -5.28
N THR A 186 -14.87 -20.22 -4.73
CA THR A 186 -15.46 -19.97 -3.40
C THR A 186 -16.85 -19.36 -3.44
N GLY A 187 -17.19 -18.70 -4.57
CA GLY A 187 -18.40 -17.85 -4.65
C GLY A 187 -18.31 -16.55 -3.86
N ASN A 188 -17.17 -16.26 -3.21
CA ASN A 188 -16.97 -15.14 -2.30
C ASN A 188 -15.69 -14.37 -2.59
N ILE A 189 -15.71 -13.07 -2.26
CA ILE A 189 -14.56 -12.15 -2.32
C ILE A 189 -14.15 -11.64 -0.94
N ASN A 190 -14.98 -11.89 0.09
CA ASN A 190 -14.63 -11.57 1.46
C ASN A 190 -13.60 -12.59 1.99
N ILE A 191 -12.52 -12.08 2.60
CA ILE A 191 -11.38 -12.90 3.05
C ILE A 191 -11.82 -13.87 4.17
N SER A 192 -12.64 -13.42 5.09
CA SER A 192 -13.15 -14.26 6.19
C SER A 192 -14.03 -15.41 5.68
N ASP A 193 -14.86 -15.16 4.65
CA ASP A 193 -15.69 -16.20 4.01
C ASP A 193 -14.84 -17.21 3.22
N ILE A 194 -13.78 -16.74 2.54
CA ILE A 194 -12.82 -17.61 1.82
C ILE A 194 -12.12 -18.55 2.83
N ILE A 195 -11.63 -18.00 3.94
CA ILE A 195 -10.98 -18.80 5.00
C ILE A 195 -11.98 -19.82 5.58
N MET A 196 -13.24 -19.44 5.80
CA MET A 196 -14.27 -20.34 6.28
C MET A 196 -14.53 -21.48 5.28
N ALA A 197 -14.58 -21.20 3.97
CA ALA A 197 -14.74 -22.21 2.93
C ALA A 197 -13.59 -23.22 2.91
N LEU A 198 -12.35 -22.78 3.15
CA LEU A 198 -11.18 -23.64 3.30
C LEU A 198 -11.27 -24.53 4.54
N HIS A 199 -11.62 -23.98 5.70
CA HIS A 199 -11.74 -24.74 6.95
C HIS A 199 -12.89 -25.77 6.93
N ASN A 200 -14.00 -25.42 6.29
CA ASN A 200 -15.15 -26.32 6.16
C ASN A 200 -14.95 -27.42 5.11
N GLY A 201 -13.82 -27.41 4.39
CA GLY A 201 -13.48 -28.39 3.34
C GLY A 201 -14.31 -28.26 2.06
N THR A 202 -15.06 -27.17 1.88
CA THR A 202 -15.77 -26.86 0.63
C THR A 202 -14.82 -26.49 -0.49
N LEU A 203 -13.64 -25.95 -0.11
CA LEU A 203 -12.51 -25.69 -0.99
C LEU A 203 -11.27 -26.40 -0.45
N SER A 204 -10.57 -27.14 -1.32
CA SER A 204 -9.33 -27.84 -0.94
C SER A 204 -8.10 -27.00 -1.29
N TYR A 205 -7.13 -26.96 -0.37
CA TYR A 205 -5.81 -26.37 -0.60
C TYR A 205 -5.04 -27.00 -1.78
N THR A 206 -5.37 -28.24 -2.13
CA THR A 206 -4.74 -28.98 -3.26
C THR A 206 -5.50 -28.84 -4.56
N SER A 207 -6.63 -28.12 -4.59
CA SER A 207 -7.38 -27.96 -5.83
C SER A 207 -6.57 -27.17 -6.88
N PRO A 208 -6.54 -27.60 -8.16
CA PRO A 208 -5.79 -26.89 -9.19
C PRO A 208 -6.20 -25.41 -9.35
N VAL A 209 -7.49 -25.12 -9.17
CA VAL A 209 -8.01 -23.74 -9.25
C VAL A 209 -7.47 -22.86 -8.12
N PHE A 210 -7.41 -23.39 -6.90
CA PHE A 210 -6.86 -22.65 -5.75
C PHE A 210 -5.35 -22.41 -5.91
N LEU A 211 -4.60 -23.43 -6.36
CA LEU A 211 -3.16 -23.29 -6.63
C LEU A 211 -2.89 -22.29 -7.76
N MET A 212 -3.74 -22.29 -8.80
CA MET A 212 -3.65 -21.31 -9.88
C MET A 212 -3.96 -19.90 -9.41
N SER A 213 -4.98 -19.73 -8.56
CA SER A 213 -5.29 -18.44 -7.92
C SER A 213 -4.10 -17.92 -7.13
N PHE A 214 -3.52 -18.77 -6.30
CA PHE A 214 -2.31 -18.45 -5.53
C PHE A 214 -1.17 -17.97 -6.44
N ALA A 215 -0.82 -18.75 -7.47
CA ALA A 215 0.31 -18.44 -8.35
C ALA A 215 0.12 -17.09 -9.06
N LEU A 216 -1.08 -16.80 -9.54
CA LEU A 216 -1.39 -15.55 -10.24
C LEU A 216 -1.42 -14.34 -9.30
N ILE A 217 -2.02 -14.48 -8.11
CA ILE A 217 -2.05 -13.41 -7.11
C ILE A 217 -0.63 -13.12 -6.60
N PHE A 218 0.16 -14.16 -6.31
CA PHE A 218 1.54 -14.02 -5.86
C PHE A 218 2.42 -13.32 -6.89
N PHE A 219 2.32 -13.69 -8.18
CA PHE A 219 3.09 -13.05 -9.24
C PHE A 219 2.70 -11.57 -9.41
N GLY A 220 1.41 -11.26 -9.39
CA GLY A 220 0.94 -9.87 -9.45
C GLY A 220 1.38 -9.06 -8.25
N TRP A 221 1.40 -9.66 -7.06
CA TRP A 221 1.92 -9.02 -5.85
C TRP A 221 3.43 -8.75 -5.89
N LEU A 222 4.23 -9.62 -6.49
CA LEU A 222 5.67 -9.37 -6.68
C LEU A 222 5.91 -8.06 -7.45
N TYR A 223 5.11 -7.79 -8.48
CA TYR A 223 5.15 -6.51 -9.17
C TYR A 223 4.79 -5.35 -8.24
N ALA A 224 3.69 -5.48 -7.49
CA ALA A 224 3.18 -4.47 -6.58
C ALA A 224 4.18 -4.09 -5.48
N SER A 225 4.80 -5.10 -4.87
CA SER A 225 5.76 -4.96 -3.78
C SER A 225 7.08 -4.31 -4.21
N GLY A 226 7.46 -4.44 -5.48
CA GLY A 226 8.78 -4.04 -5.97
C GLY A 226 9.91 -4.98 -5.54
N LEU A 227 9.57 -6.20 -5.15
CA LEU A 227 10.54 -7.27 -4.95
C LEU A 227 11.11 -7.75 -6.30
N PRO A 228 12.25 -8.44 -6.32
CA PRO A 228 12.76 -9.03 -7.55
C PRO A 228 11.69 -9.91 -8.24
N PRO A 229 11.59 -9.83 -9.58
CA PRO A 229 12.46 -9.15 -10.53
C PRO A 229 12.13 -7.66 -10.77
N PHE A 230 11.08 -7.10 -10.17
CA PHE A 230 10.54 -5.76 -10.46
C PHE A 230 11.19 -4.60 -9.68
N HIS A 231 12.17 -4.88 -8.84
CA HIS A 231 12.85 -3.92 -7.93
C HIS A 231 13.50 -2.72 -8.64
N ILE A 232 14.00 -2.89 -9.87
CA ILE A 232 14.67 -1.83 -10.64
C ILE A 232 13.73 -0.66 -10.95
N ILE A 233 12.46 -0.94 -11.13
CA ILE A 233 11.45 0.06 -11.52
C ILE A 233 11.14 0.95 -10.33
N LYS A 234 10.94 0.39 -9.14
CA LYS A 234 10.64 1.15 -7.92
C LYS A 234 11.79 2.09 -7.56
N SER A 235 13.04 1.59 -7.54
CA SER A 235 14.22 2.43 -7.30
C SER A 235 14.36 3.57 -8.33
N GLY A 236 14.02 3.29 -9.59
CA GLY A 236 13.98 4.28 -10.66
C GLY A 236 12.93 5.37 -10.41
N MET A 237 11.72 5.01 -10.01
CA MET A 237 10.64 5.96 -9.67
C MET A 237 11.04 6.90 -8.52
N TYR A 238 11.63 6.35 -7.45
CA TYR A 238 12.09 7.18 -6.32
C TYR A 238 13.16 8.17 -6.71
N SER A 239 14.09 7.80 -7.60
CA SER A 239 15.15 8.69 -8.08
C SER A 239 14.63 9.82 -8.97
N LYS A 240 13.48 9.64 -9.63
CA LYS A 240 12.87 10.61 -10.55
C LYS A 240 11.72 11.40 -9.96
N ALA A 241 11.35 11.13 -8.72
CA ALA A 241 10.41 11.94 -7.95
C ALA A 241 11.15 13.05 -7.19
N GLU A 242 10.47 14.17 -6.90
CA GLU A 242 10.98 15.13 -5.93
C GLU A 242 11.13 14.46 -4.55
N PRO A 243 12.08 14.90 -3.70
CA PRO A 243 12.36 14.24 -2.42
C PRO A 243 11.14 13.99 -1.54
N HIS A 244 10.25 14.97 -1.42
CA HIS A 244 9.00 14.81 -0.68
C HIS A 244 8.01 13.86 -1.36
N GLY A 245 8.00 13.81 -2.70
CA GLY A 245 7.24 12.82 -3.47
C GLY A 245 7.82 11.40 -3.32
N ALA A 246 9.16 11.26 -3.33
CA ALA A 246 9.82 9.97 -3.11
C ALA A 246 9.53 9.39 -1.73
N ALA A 247 9.48 10.23 -0.69
CA ALA A 247 9.07 9.82 0.66
C ALA A 247 7.64 9.24 0.68
N LEU A 248 6.69 9.87 -0.03
CA LEU A 248 5.33 9.33 -0.18
C LEU A 248 5.31 8.03 -0.96
N LEU A 249 6.01 7.97 -2.10
CA LEU A 249 6.06 6.76 -2.94
C LEU A 249 6.56 5.54 -2.16
N GLN A 250 7.60 5.72 -1.34
CA GLN A 250 8.12 4.65 -0.50
C GLN A 250 7.12 4.24 0.59
N THR A 251 6.56 5.20 1.31
CA THR A 251 5.51 4.93 2.32
C THR A 251 4.35 4.12 1.71
N PHE A 252 3.87 4.54 0.53
CA PHE A 252 2.79 3.87 -0.18
C PHE A 252 3.17 2.45 -0.63
N THR A 253 4.44 2.26 -1.05
CA THR A 253 4.94 0.93 -1.44
C THR A 253 5.02 -0.02 -0.24
N VAL A 254 5.55 0.43 0.90
CA VAL A 254 5.62 -0.40 2.13
C VAL A 254 4.22 -0.83 2.56
N ILE A 255 3.27 0.12 2.64
CA ILE A 255 1.90 -0.19 3.07
C ILE A 255 1.20 -1.14 2.08
N SER A 256 1.31 -0.90 0.78
CA SER A 256 0.70 -1.81 -0.20
C SER A 256 1.31 -3.21 -0.14
N MET A 257 2.63 -3.30 0.03
CA MET A 257 3.32 -4.58 0.19
C MET A 257 2.81 -5.36 1.39
N ILE A 258 2.79 -4.73 2.58
CA ILE A 258 2.37 -5.43 3.80
C ILE A 258 0.87 -5.74 3.81
N SER A 259 0.02 -4.83 3.33
CA SER A 259 -1.42 -5.08 3.28
C SER A 259 -1.76 -6.30 2.43
N ILE A 260 -1.19 -6.38 1.23
CA ILE A 260 -1.46 -7.49 0.30
C ILE A 260 -0.83 -8.79 0.82
N VAL A 261 0.42 -8.77 1.33
CA VAL A 261 1.06 -9.98 1.82
C VAL A 261 0.39 -10.53 3.09
N LEU A 262 -0.15 -9.67 3.95
CA LEU A 262 -0.92 -10.13 5.12
C LEU A 262 -2.24 -10.79 4.71
N ILE A 263 -2.92 -10.25 3.69
CA ILE A 263 -4.12 -10.89 3.12
C ILE A 263 -3.75 -12.24 2.51
N MET A 264 -2.67 -12.30 1.73
CA MET A 264 -2.18 -13.56 1.16
C MET A 264 -1.79 -14.56 2.24
N PHE A 265 -1.13 -14.11 3.31
CA PHE A 265 -0.79 -14.96 4.45
C PHE A 265 -2.04 -15.56 5.10
N ARG A 266 -3.09 -14.78 5.34
CA ARG A 266 -4.36 -15.26 5.89
C ARG A 266 -5.04 -16.34 5.03
N ILE A 267 -4.90 -16.28 3.70
CA ILE A 267 -5.57 -17.20 2.76
C ILE A 267 -4.66 -18.41 2.43
N PHE A 268 -3.35 -18.21 2.28
CA PHE A 268 -2.44 -19.17 1.66
C PHE A 268 -1.36 -19.74 2.60
N HIS A 269 -1.35 -19.40 3.90
CA HIS A 269 -0.29 -19.84 4.83
C HIS A 269 -0.22 -21.38 4.99
N GLU A 270 -1.33 -22.10 4.77
CA GLU A 270 -1.33 -23.57 4.77
C GLU A 270 -0.61 -24.19 3.55
N LEU A 271 -0.25 -23.37 2.55
CA LEU A 271 0.55 -23.82 1.41
C LEU A 271 2.05 -23.65 1.73
N PRO A 272 2.82 -24.75 1.93
CA PRO A 272 4.26 -24.63 2.23
C PRO A 272 5.04 -23.88 1.16
N ILE A 273 4.57 -23.92 -0.08
CA ILE A 273 5.16 -23.20 -1.22
C ILE A 273 5.06 -21.68 -1.06
N PHE A 274 4.02 -21.15 -0.38
CA PHE A 274 3.85 -19.72 -0.16
C PHE A 274 4.98 -19.13 0.70
N GLU A 275 5.22 -19.73 1.86
CA GLU A 275 6.27 -19.28 2.78
C GLU A 275 7.66 -19.43 2.13
N LEU A 276 7.92 -20.56 1.46
CA LEU A 276 9.17 -20.79 0.75
C LEU A 276 9.44 -19.73 -0.33
N LEU A 277 8.46 -19.40 -1.17
CA LEU A 277 8.61 -18.39 -2.21
C LEU A 277 8.79 -17.00 -1.60
N LEU A 278 8.04 -16.67 -0.55
CA LEU A 278 8.16 -15.38 0.12
C LEU A 278 9.56 -15.19 0.72
N VAL A 279 10.11 -16.20 1.41
CA VAL A 279 11.48 -16.18 1.92
C VAL A 279 12.49 -16.05 0.78
N LEU A 280 12.34 -16.84 -0.29
CA LEU A 280 13.27 -16.82 -1.43
C LEU A 280 13.36 -15.43 -2.07
N PHE A 281 12.21 -14.82 -2.43
CA PHE A 281 12.20 -13.50 -3.05
C PHE A 281 12.64 -12.40 -2.08
N SER A 282 12.39 -12.56 -0.79
CA SER A 282 12.85 -11.64 0.24
C SER A 282 14.37 -11.64 0.39
N VAL A 283 14.99 -12.82 0.45
CA VAL A 283 16.46 -12.95 0.50
C VAL A 283 17.11 -12.41 -0.77
N LEU A 284 16.52 -12.68 -1.94
CA LEU A 284 16.98 -12.10 -3.20
C LEU A 284 16.89 -10.58 -3.18
N ALA A 285 15.82 -10.00 -2.62
CA ALA A 285 15.66 -8.55 -2.49
C ALA A 285 16.72 -7.93 -1.58
N MET A 286 17.04 -8.57 -0.46
CA MET A 286 18.11 -8.12 0.44
C MET A 286 19.47 -8.08 -0.25
N ILE A 287 19.84 -9.17 -0.93
CA ILE A 287 21.13 -9.28 -1.62
C ILE A 287 21.22 -8.29 -2.78
N LEU A 288 20.20 -8.25 -3.65
CA LEU A 288 20.20 -7.37 -4.82
C LEU A 288 20.06 -5.90 -4.43
N GLY A 289 19.23 -5.59 -3.43
CA GLY A 289 19.03 -4.22 -2.95
C GLY A 289 20.35 -3.61 -2.46
N VAL A 290 21.06 -4.28 -1.56
CA VAL A 290 22.34 -3.79 -1.04
C VAL A 290 23.42 -3.76 -2.13
N SER A 291 23.56 -4.83 -2.92
CA SER A 291 24.57 -4.92 -3.97
C SER A 291 24.43 -3.82 -5.02
N LEU A 292 23.18 -3.55 -5.46
CA LEU A 292 22.90 -2.51 -6.43
C LEU A 292 23.01 -1.11 -5.82
N ALA A 293 22.68 -0.92 -4.54
CA ALA A 293 22.85 0.35 -3.85
C ALA A 293 24.32 0.79 -3.83
N LEU A 294 25.25 -0.14 -3.54
CA LEU A 294 26.69 0.13 -3.50
C LEU A 294 27.27 0.57 -4.85
N THR A 295 26.60 0.25 -5.96
CA THR A 295 27.07 0.63 -7.32
C THR A 295 26.51 1.95 -7.80
N GLN A 296 25.61 2.60 -7.04
CA GLN A 296 24.96 3.84 -7.49
C GLN A 296 25.80 5.08 -7.16
N THR A 297 25.85 6.00 -8.11
CA THR A 297 26.43 7.34 -7.93
C THR A 297 25.37 8.39 -7.57
N ASP A 298 24.11 8.17 -7.94
CA ASP A 298 22.97 9.03 -7.54
C ASP A 298 22.45 8.57 -6.17
N PHE A 299 22.57 9.46 -5.18
CA PHE A 299 22.17 9.19 -3.81
C PHE A 299 20.67 8.81 -3.65
N ARG A 300 19.78 9.42 -4.43
CA ARG A 300 18.34 9.09 -4.39
C ARG A 300 18.09 7.68 -4.92
N ARG A 301 18.83 7.28 -5.96
CA ARG A 301 18.73 5.94 -6.52
C ARG A 301 19.35 4.91 -5.57
N MET A 302 20.42 5.29 -4.87
CA MET A 302 21.01 4.47 -3.81
C MET A 302 19.99 4.21 -2.69
N ILE A 303 19.34 5.26 -2.15
CA ILE A 303 18.27 5.09 -1.15
C ILE A 303 17.15 4.18 -1.69
N GLY A 304 16.75 4.35 -2.96
CA GLY A 304 15.73 3.51 -3.58
C GLY A 304 16.10 2.02 -3.62
N TYR A 305 17.37 1.68 -3.83
CA TYR A 305 17.83 0.29 -3.77
C TYR A 305 17.97 -0.22 -2.33
N LEU A 306 18.40 0.61 -1.39
CA LEU A 306 18.38 0.26 0.03
C LEU A 306 16.96 -0.06 0.49
N ALA A 307 15.97 0.74 0.09
CA ALA A 307 14.57 0.48 0.38
C ALA A 307 14.09 -0.88 -0.17
N VAL A 308 14.58 -1.32 -1.32
CA VAL A 308 14.30 -2.69 -1.82
C VAL A 308 14.86 -3.75 -0.89
N GLY A 309 16.07 -3.55 -0.36
CA GLY A 309 16.65 -4.45 0.64
C GLY A 309 15.81 -4.52 1.92
N GLU A 310 15.33 -3.37 2.39
CA GLU A 310 14.47 -3.28 3.58
C GLU A 310 13.10 -3.96 3.38
N LEU A 311 12.50 -3.84 2.19
CA LEU A 311 11.31 -4.62 1.83
C LEU A 311 11.58 -6.14 1.90
N GLY A 312 12.81 -6.56 1.56
CA GLY A 312 13.26 -7.94 1.74
C GLY A 312 13.27 -8.37 3.21
N PHE A 313 13.74 -7.54 4.15
CA PHE A 313 13.68 -7.85 5.59
C PHE A 313 12.22 -7.99 6.08
N ILE A 314 11.34 -7.12 5.63
CA ILE A 314 9.90 -7.18 5.95
C ILE A 314 9.31 -8.51 5.44
N GLY A 315 9.54 -8.83 4.16
CA GLY A 315 9.03 -10.05 3.54
C GLY A 315 9.60 -11.32 4.18
N LEU A 316 10.88 -11.33 4.57
CA LEU A 316 11.51 -12.43 5.29
C LEU A 316 10.84 -12.66 6.65
N GLY A 317 10.60 -11.59 7.41
CA GLY A 317 9.92 -11.68 8.71
C GLY A 317 8.53 -12.31 8.60
N ILE A 318 7.76 -11.92 7.60
CA ILE A 318 6.41 -12.50 7.36
C ILE A 318 6.53 -13.94 6.83
N GLY A 319 7.47 -14.20 5.91
CA GLY A 319 7.64 -15.51 5.27
C GLY A 319 8.17 -16.63 6.19
N LEU A 320 8.78 -16.28 7.32
CA LEU A 320 9.16 -17.26 8.34
C LEU A 320 7.96 -17.81 9.15
N GLY A 321 6.77 -17.21 9.02
CA GLY A 321 5.51 -17.73 9.54
C GLY A 321 5.37 -17.73 11.07
N THR A 322 6.45 -17.55 11.84
CA THR A 322 6.35 -17.50 13.30
C THR A 322 5.83 -16.18 13.81
N GLN A 323 5.03 -16.16 14.87
CA GLN A 323 4.48 -14.95 15.47
C GLN A 323 5.56 -13.90 15.76
N PHE A 324 6.70 -14.33 16.29
CA PHE A 324 7.83 -13.44 16.58
C PHE A 324 8.43 -12.84 15.30
N ALA A 325 8.62 -13.62 14.25
CA ALA A 325 9.19 -13.16 12.99
C ALA A 325 8.22 -12.19 12.25
N ILE A 326 6.92 -12.51 12.24
CA ILE A 326 5.89 -11.60 11.68
C ILE A 326 5.89 -10.27 12.41
N THR A 327 5.92 -10.27 13.75
CA THR A 327 5.99 -9.04 14.55
C THR A 327 7.26 -8.24 14.26
N ALA A 328 8.40 -8.91 14.12
CA ALA A 328 9.67 -8.27 13.75
C ALA A 328 9.60 -7.64 12.34
N GLY A 329 9.03 -8.36 11.37
CA GLY A 329 8.81 -7.83 10.01
C GLY A 329 7.91 -6.61 9.97
N LEU A 330 6.82 -6.62 10.75
CA LEU A 330 5.92 -5.47 10.87
C LEU A 330 6.58 -4.28 11.59
N PHE A 331 7.39 -4.54 12.62
CA PHE A 331 8.18 -3.49 13.26
C PHE A 331 9.19 -2.86 12.30
N GLN A 332 9.85 -3.70 11.47
CA GLN A 332 10.75 -3.22 10.43
C GLN A 332 10.01 -2.39 9.38
N ALA A 333 8.77 -2.74 9.03
CA ALA A 333 7.97 -1.94 8.10
C ALA A 333 7.67 -0.53 8.64
N LEU A 334 7.37 -0.39 9.94
CA LEU A 334 7.22 0.92 10.58
C LEU A 334 8.53 1.72 10.58
N ASN A 335 9.63 1.05 10.91
CA ASN A 335 10.96 1.65 10.87
C ASN A 335 11.29 2.16 9.46
N GLU A 336 11.03 1.35 8.44
CA GLU A 336 11.28 1.69 7.03
C GLU A 336 10.47 2.91 6.57
N ILE A 337 9.18 2.99 6.90
CA ILE A 337 8.34 4.15 6.59
C ILE A 337 8.95 5.44 7.12
N ILE A 338 9.43 5.43 8.36
CA ILE A 338 9.96 6.62 9.03
C ILE A 338 11.36 6.95 8.52
N THR A 339 12.26 5.98 8.50
CA THR A 339 13.69 6.20 8.17
C THR A 339 13.87 6.61 6.72
N THR A 340 13.23 5.92 5.79
CA THR A 340 13.38 6.22 4.36
C THR A 340 12.69 7.54 4.00
N ALA A 341 11.54 7.86 4.60
CA ALA A 341 10.96 9.19 4.44
C ALA A 341 11.89 10.30 4.94
N LEU A 342 12.51 10.12 6.10
CA LEU A 342 13.47 11.08 6.65
C LEU A 342 14.72 11.21 5.76
N LEU A 343 15.24 10.11 5.21
CA LEU A 343 16.38 10.12 4.28
C LEU A 343 16.07 10.92 3.01
N PHE A 344 14.92 10.68 2.36
CA PHE A 344 14.54 11.43 1.16
C PHE A 344 14.31 12.91 1.47
N ILE A 345 13.62 13.23 2.55
CA ILE A 345 13.34 14.61 2.96
C ILE A 345 14.65 15.31 3.35
N GLY A 346 15.50 14.69 4.15
CA GLY A 346 16.78 15.22 4.60
C GLY A 346 17.72 15.50 3.42
N PHE A 347 17.82 14.58 2.47
CA PHE A 347 18.54 14.81 1.22
C PHE A 347 17.96 15.99 0.44
N GLY A 348 16.64 16.09 0.35
CA GLY A 348 15.98 17.21 -0.31
C GLY A 348 16.32 18.57 0.32
N LEU A 349 16.41 18.64 1.63
CA LEU A 349 16.81 19.85 2.36
C LEU A 349 18.29 20.20 2.10
N ILE A 350 19.18 19.21 2.16
CA ILE A 350 20.61 19.42 1.83
C ILE A 350 20.74 19.95 0.41
N ALA A 351 20.13 19.31 -0.57
CA ALA A 351 20.17 19.73 -1.96
C ALA A 351 19.56 21.12 -2.21
N TYR A 352 18.64 21.57 -1.37
CA TYR A 352 18.06 22.91 -1.43
C TYR A 352 19.02 23.98 -0.88
N VAL A 353 19.73 23.67 0.22
CA VAL A 353 20.64 24.62 0.89
C VAL A 353 21.97 24.74 0.12
N THR A 354 22.41 23.68 -0.58
CA THR A 354 23.68 23.67 -1.33
C THR A 354 23.59 24.24 -2.73
N LYS A 355 22.39 24.57 -3.22
CA LYS A 355 22.17 25.33 -4.47
C LYS A 355 22.26 26.82 -4.24
#